data_29b7f9c1b8731fea722393b28923853f
#
_entry.id   29b7f9c1b8731fea722393b28923853f
#
_cell.length_a   1.000
_cell.length_b   1.000
_cell.length_c   1.000
_cell.angle_alpha   90.00
_cell.angle_beta   90.00
_cell.angle_gamma   90.00
#
_symmetry.space_group_name_H-M   'P 1'
#
loop_
_entity.id
_entity.type
_entity.pdbx_description
1 polymer ?
#
loop_
_entity_poly.entity_id
_entity_poly.type
_entity_poly.pdbx_seq_one_letter_code
_entity_poly.pdbx_strand_id
1 'polypeptide(L)'
;RNGICALQMDIKIKGITKQILKEALAQAKEARMQILDVIKEQIAEPRKEVSKYAPKTMTFYINPNRIKEVIGKGGEMITKIILEASNVNAVTDVNAVKVDLEDSGRVVIYHTDKEIIERTANMIKDIVRTPEEGKIYNGKVVK
;
A
#
# COMPACT_ATOMS: atom_id res chain seq x y z
N ARG A 1 -23.35 0.37 -11.74
CA ARG A 1 -24.80 0.30 -12.00
C ARG A 1 -25.19 0.74 -13.42
N ASN A 2 -24.48 1.65 -14.02
CA ASN A 2 -24.86 2.32 -15.26
C ASN A 2 -24.43 1.62 -16.55
N GLY A 3 -23.74 0.48 -16.45
CA GLY A 3 -23.25 -0.25 -17.61
C GLY A 3 -22.61 -1.57 -17.27
N ILE A 4 -22.13 -2.24 -18.31
CA ILE A 4 -21.35 -3.49 -18.24
C ILE A 4 -19.91 -3.14 -18.56
N CYS A 5 -18.97 -3.50 -17.66
CA CYS A 5 -17.55 -3.26 -17.83
C CYS A 5 -16.83 -4.42 -18.52
N ALA A 6 -17.35 -5.63 -18.32
CA ALA A 6 -16.79 -6.85 -18.91
C ALA A 6 -17.89 -7.87 -19.15
N LEU A 7 -17.73 -8.67 -20.19
CA LEU A 7 -18.57 -9.80 -20.55
C LEU A 7 -17.68 -10.99 -20.86
N GLN A 8 -17.92 -12.10 -20.18
CA GLN A 8 -17.32 -13.38 -20.54
C GLN A 8 -18.43 -14.34 -20.94
N MET A 9 -18.28 -15.02 -22.06
CA MET A 9 -19.26 -15.94 -22.59
C MET A 9 -18.56 -17.22 -23.07
N ASP A 10 -19.05 -18.36 -22.59
CA ASP A 10 -18.64 -19.68 -23.06
C ASP A 10 -19.79 -20.30 -23.87
N ILE A 11 -19.60 -20.45 -25.16
CA ILE A 11 -20.63 -20.95 -26.06
C ILE A 11 -20.37 -22.43 -26.33
N LYS A 12 -21.32 -23.29 -25.90
CA LYS A 12 -21.29 -24.75 -26.15
C LYS A 12 -22.27 -25.22 -27.21
N ILE A 13 -22.92 -24.29 -27.88
CA ILE A 13 -23.88 -24.51 -28.98
C ILE A 13 -23.38 -23.82 -30.26
N LYS A 14 -24.05 -24.04 -31.39
CA LYS A 14 -23.64 -23.49 -32.71
C LYS A 14 -23.75 -21.96 -32.83
N GLY A 15 -23.90 -21.24 -31.72
CA GLY A 15 -24.00 -19.81 -31.68
C GLY A 15 -25.26 -19.32 -31.00
N ILE A 16 -25.35 -18.02 -30.75
CA ILE A 16 -26.51 -17.33 -30.16
C ILE A 16 -26.98 -16.22 -31.09
N THR A 17 -28.27 -15.95 -31.07
CA THR A 17 -28.85 -14.83 -31.82
C THR A 17 -28.66 -13.51 -31.03
N LYS A 18 -28.75 -12.39 -31.75
CA LYS A 18 -28.76 -11.06 -31.13
C LYS A 18 -29.90 -10.91 -30.12
N GLN A 19 -31.04 -11.52 -30.37
CA GLN A 19 -32.20 -11.48 -29.48
C GLN A 19 -31.92 -12.22 -28.18
N ILE A 20 -31.36 -13.42 -28.23
CA ILE A 20 -30.96 -14.19 -27.03
C ILE A 20 -29.96 -13.40 -26.19
N LEU A 21 -28.96 -12.78 -26.81
CA LEU A 21 -27.99 -11.96 -26.10
C LEU A 21 -28.65 -10.74 -25.40
N LYS A 22 -29.58 -10.08 -26.07
CA LYS A 22 -30.31 -8.94 -25.51
C LYS A 22 -31.14 -9.36 -24.29
N GLU A 23 -31.86 -10.46 -24.37
CA GLU A 23 -32.66 -10.99 -23.25
C GLU A 23 -31.79 -11.44 -22.11
N ALA A 24 -30.70 -12.16 -22.35
CA ALA A 24 -29.77 -12.60 -21.34
C ALA A 24 -29.11 -11.41 -20.60
N LEU A 25 -28.71 -10.36 -21.31
CA LEU A 25 -28.15 -9.16 -20.70
C LEU A 25 -29.17 -8.39 -19.86
N ALA A 26 -30.43 -8.35 -20.27
CA ALA A 26 -31.51 -7.74 -19.48
C ALA A 26 -31.73 -8.52 -18.17
N GLN A 27 -31.87 -9.83 -18.23
CA GLN A 27 -32.00 -10.68 -17.06
C GLN A 27 -30.79 -10.59 -16.12
N ALA A 28 -29.58 -10.61 -16.66
CA ALA A 28 -28.35 -10.46 -15.91
C ALA A 28 -28.26 -9.08 -15.21
N LYS A 29 -28.82 -8.03 -15.82
CA LYS A 29 -28.90 -6.71 -15.19
C LYS A 29 -29.76 -6.73 -13.93
N GLU A 30 -30.95 -7.33 -14.00
CA GLU A 30 -31.86 -7.43 -12.85
C GLU A 30 -31.21 -8.20 -11.70
N ALA A 31 -30.65 -9.39 -11.98
CA ALA A 31 -29.96 -10.20 -10.99
C ALA A 31 -28.78 -9.43 -10.36
N ARG A 32 -27.95 -8.75 -11.17
CA ARG A 32 -26.84 -7.95 -10.68
C ARG A 32 -27.30 -6.80 -9.78
N MET A 33 -28.41 -6.16 -10.10
CA MET A 33 -28.93 -5.07 -9.27
C MET A 33 -29.40 -5.58 -7.91
N GLN A 34 -30.09 -6.71 -7.85
CA GLN A 34 -30.47 -7.35 -6.59
C GLN A 34 -29.25 -7.70 -5.73
N ILE A 35 -28.23 -8.33 -6.31
CA ILE A 35 -26.97 -8.64 -5.62
C ILE A 35 -26.30 -7.37 -5.08
N LEU A 36 -26.23 -6.31 -5.89
CA LEU A 36 -25.64 -5.04 -5.49
C LEU A 36 -26.41 -4.35 -4.36
N ASP A 37 -27.71 -4.54 -4.29
CA ASP A 37 -28.53 -3.97 -3.20
C ASP A 37 -28.24 -4.69 -1.88
N VAL A 38 -28.16 -6.03 -1.89
CA VAL A 38 -27.73 -6.82 -0.72
C VAL A 38 -26.30 -6.44 -0.26
N ILE A 39 -25.37 -6.26 -1.20
CA ILE A 39 -24.01 -5.81 -0.87
C ILE A 39 -24.04 -4.43 -0.21
N LYS A 40 -24.88 -3.50 -0.70
CA LYS A 40 -24.99 -2.15 -0.13
C LYS A 40 -25.62 -2.10 1.25
N GLU A 41 -26.52 -3.02 1.55
CA GLU A 41 -27.07 -3.14 2.91
C GLU A 41 -25.98 -3.47 3.93
N GLN A 42 -24.97 -4.28 3.53
CA GLN A 42 -23.86 -4.67 4.40
C GLN A 42 -22.70 -3.65 4.38
N ILE A 43 -22.34 -3.15 3.20
CA ILE A 43 -21.23 -2.22 2.99
C ILE A 43 -21.70 -1.12 2.04
N ALA A 44 -22.28 -0.05 2.58
CA ALA A 44 -22.80 1.07 1.79
C ALA A 44 -21.69 1.83 1.06
N GLU A 45 -20.57 2.02 1.72
CA GLU A 45 -19.39 2.75 1.22
C GLU A 45 -18.08 2.02 1.57
N PRO A 46 -17.00 2.24 0.83
CA PRO A 46 -15.68 1.73 1.18
C PRO A 46 -15.26 2.22 2.56
N ARG A 47 -14.67 1.34 3.35
CA ARG A 47 -14.12 1.72 4.66
C ARG A 47 -12.99 2.73 4.47
N LYS A 48 -12.88 3.71 5.35
CA LYS A 48 -11.78 4.70 5.33
C LYS A 48 -10.43 4.07 5.59
N GLU A 49 -10.40 3.02 6.40
CA GLU A 49 -9.19 2.28 6.73
C GLU A 49 -9.39 0.78 6.50
N VAL A 50 -8.30 0.10 6.17
CA VAL A 50 -8.29 -1.37 6.09
C VAL A 50 -8.43 -1.99 7.46
N SER A 51 -8.78 -3.29 7.51
CA SER A 51 -8.86 -4.04 8.76
C SER A 51 -7.59 -3.88 9.60
N LYS A 52 -7.72 -3.92 10.93
CA LYS A 52 -6.57 -3.90 11.85
C LYS A 52 -5.58 -5.06 11.62
N TYR A 53 -6.05 -6.15 11.05
CA TYR A 53 -5.22 -7.32 10.72
C TYR A 53 -4.67 -7.30 9.30
N ALA A 54 -5.13 -6.38 8.45
CA ALA A 54 -4.64 -6.29 7.10
C ALA A 54 -3.28 -5.60 7.05
N PRO A 55 -2.37 -6.06 6.18
CA PRO A 55 -1.13 -5.35 5.91
C PRO A 55 -1.43 -3.93 5.43
N LYS A 56 -0.73 -2.97 6.00
CA LYS A 56 -0.80 -1.56 5.62
C LYS A 56 0.48 -1.18 4.90
N THR A 57 0.37 -0.20 4.04
CA THR A 57 1.49 0.27 3.22
C THR A 57 1.57 1.79 3.30
N MET A 58 2.78 2.31 3.47
CA MET A 58 3.07 3.73 3.31
C MET A 58 4.09 3.91 2.20
N THR A 59 3.81 4.83 1.28
CA THR A 59 4.73 5.17 0.18
C THR A 59 5.04 6.65 0.23
N PHE A 60 6.33 6.99 0.12
CA PHE A 60 6.80 8.37 -0.05
C PHE A 60 8.09 8.37 -0.86
N TYR A 61 8.58 9.56 -1.20
CA TYR A 61 9.79 9.74 -2.00
C TYR A 61 10.85 10.49 -1.21
N ILE A 62 12.09 10.07 -1.39
CA ILE A 62 13.28 10.75 -0.88
C ILE A 62 14.17 11.16 -2.05
N ASN A 63 15.14 12.03 -1.80
CA ASN A 63 16.13 12.37 -2.83
C ASN A 63 16.95 11.12 -3.20
N PRO A 64 16.96 10.69 -4.47
CA PRO A 64 17.69 9.50 -4.92
C PRO A 64 19.17 9.52 -4.52
N ASN A 65 19.81 10.68 -4.51
CA ASN A 65 21.22 10.83 -4.14
C ASN A 65 21.49 10.49 -2.67
N ARG A 66 20.45 10.47 -1.83
CA ARG A 66 20.54 10.19 -0.39
C ARG A 66 20.14 8.77 0.00
N ILE A 67 19.74 7.94 -0.96
CA ILE A 67 19.38 6.53 -0.73
C ILE A 67 20.52 5.79 -0.01
N LYS A 68 21.75 6.06 -0.41
CA LYS A 68 22.97 5.43 0.19
C LYS A 68 23.09 5.72 1.69
N GLU A 69 22.60 6.87 2.14
CA GLU A 69 22.63 7.24 3.57
C GLU A 69 21.61 6.40 4.37
N VAL A 70 20.43 6.15 3.77
CA VAL A 70 19.39 5.32 4.39
C VAL A 70 19.79 3.85 4.43
N ILE A 71 20.42 3.36 3.38
CA ILE A 71 20.91 1.95 3.33
C ILE A 71 22.07 1.78 4.29
N GLY A 72 23.03 2.73 4.29
CA GLY A 72 24.27 2.65 5.04
C GLY A 72 25.27 1.67 4.44
N LYS A 73 26.45 1.59 5.05
CA LYS A 73 27.52 0.68 4.59
C LYS A 73 27.09 -0.78 4.79
N GLY A 74 26.98 -1.53 3.68
CA GLY A 74 26.57 -2.94 3.73
C GLY A 74 25.14 -3.17 4.23
N GLY A 75 24.25 -2.15 4.22
CA GLY A 75 22.88 -2.27 4.70
C GLY A 75 22.73 -2.06 6.22
N GLU A 76 23.76 -1.62 6.91
CA GLU A 76 23.78 -1.50 8.39
C GLU A 76 22.74 -0.51 8.89
N MET A 77 22.57 0.64 8.21
CA MET A 77 21.65 1.67 8.67
C MET A 77 20.18 1.24 8.51
N ILE A 78 19.81 0.69 7.36
CA ILE A 78 18.45 0.19 7.13
C ILE A 78 18.11 -0.97 8.08
N THR A 79 19.06 -1.87 8.32
CA THR A 79 18.94 -2.94 9.31
C THR A 79 18.63 -2.38 10.70
N LYS A 80 19.39 -1.37 11.14
CA LYS A 80 19.18 -0.70 12.42
C LYS A 80 17.78 -0.07 12.50
N ILE A 81 17.36 0.64 11.47
CA ILE A 81 16.01 1.24 11.40
C ILE A 81 14.92 0.17 11.57
N ILE A 82 15.02 -0.95 10.84
CA ILE A 82 14.04 -2.05 10.92
C ILE A 82 13.97 -2.62 12.33
N LEU A 83 15.11 -2.90 12.95
CA LEU A 83 15.16 -3.49 14.29
C LEU A 83 14.60 -2.53 15.36
N GLU A 84 15.02 -1.27 15.33
CA GLU A 84 14.57 -0.26 16.30
C GLU A 84 13.09 0.08 16.12
N ALA A 85 12.61 0.26 14.89
CA ALA A 85 11.23 0.63 14.62
C ALA A 85 10.26 -0.48 15.03
N SER A 86 10.61 -1.72 14.77
CA SER A 86 9.78 -2.90 15.06
C SER A 86 9.99 -3.46 16.47
N ASN A 87 11.03 -3.02 17.17
CA ASN A 87 11.45 -3.56 18.47
C ASN A 87 11.70 -5.10 18.41
N VAL A 88 12.41 -5.55 17.39
CA VAL A 88 12.78 -6.96 17.16
C VAL A 88 14.30 -7.12 17.14
N ASN A 89 14.77 -8.36 17.31
CA ASN A 89 16.20 -8.66 17.38
C ASN A 89 16.79 -9.13 16.03
N ALA A 90 15.95 -9.42 15.04
CA ALA A 90 16.39 -9.85 13.73
C ALA A 90 15.45 -9.33 12.63
N VAL A 91 15.99 -8.98 11.47
CA VAL A 91 15.22 -8.54 10.29
C VAL A 91 14.38 -9.66 9.67
N THR A 92 14.69 -10.90 10.01
CA THR A 92 13.93 -12.09 9.59
C THR A 92 12.75 -12.39 10.50
N ASP A 93 12.57 -11.62 11.59
CA ASP A 93 11.40 -11.75 12.46
C ASP A 93 10.12 -11.47 11.67
N VAL A 94 9.07 -12.24 11.94
CA VAL A 94 7.76 -12.08 11.29
C VAL A 94 7.10 -10.74 11.61
N ASN A 95 7.49 -10.12 12.72
CA ASN A 95 7.01 -8.81 13.16
C ASN A 95 7.94 -7.66 12.71
N ALA A 96 9.01 -7.96 11.97
CA ALA A 96 9.88 -6.92 11.44
C ALA A 96 9.17 -6.15 10.32
N VAL A 97 9.28 -4.82 10.36
CA VAL A 97 8.80 -3.96 9.28
C VAL A 97 9.58 -4.25 8.00
N LYS A 98 8.87 -4.30 6.88
CA LYS A 98 9.50 -4.44 5.56
C LYS A 98 9.63 -3.08 4.91
N VAL A 99 10.80 -2.80 4.37
CA VAL A 99 11.12 -1.53 3.69
C VAL A 99 11.74 -1.84 2.34
N ASP A 100 11.09 -1.37 1.28
CA ASP A 100 11.60 -1.41 -0.07
C ASP A 100 12.08 -0.02 -0.48
N LEU A 101 13.28 0.05 -1.02
CA LEU A 101 13.94 1.26 -1.53
C LEU A 101 14.26 1.07 -3.00
N GLU A 102 13.68 1.91 -3.84
CA GLU A 102 13.95 1.91 -5.28
C GLU A 102 14.97 3.00 -5.64
N ASP A 103 15.74 2.78 -6.70
CA ASP A 103 16.71 3.76 -7.22
C ASP A 103 16.07 5.11 -7.59
N SER A 104 14.77 5.12 -7.87
CA SER A 104 13.97 6.32 -8.10
C SER A 104 13.80 7.22 -6.86
N GLY A 105 14.21 6.75 -5.69
CA GLY A 105 13.94 7.38 -4.40
C GLY A 105 12.59 7.01 -3.80
N ARG A 106 11.83 6.12 -4.42
CA ARG A 106 10.57 5.62 -3.88
C ARG A 106 10.84 4.72 -2.70
N VAL A 107 10.23 5.02 -1.57
CA VAL A 107 10.27 4.22 -0.33
C VAL A 107 8.89 3.63 -0.10
N VAL A 108 8.84 2.32 0.11
CA VAL A 108 7.60 1.61 0.44
C VAL A 108 7.80 0.85 1.74
N ILE A 109 6.95 1.09 2.72
CA ILE A 109 7.01 0.49 4.05
C ILE A 109 5.76 -0.36 4.24
N TYR A 110 5.92 -1.60 4.71
CA TYR A 110 4.84 -2.56 4.93
C TYR A 110 4.85 -3.06 6.36
N HIS A 111 3.71 -2.97 7.03
CA HIS A 111 3.48 -3.61 8.33
C HIS A 111 1.97 -3.68 8.63
N THR A 112 1.56 -4.51 9.58
CA THR A 112 0.17 -4.55 10.07
C THR A 112 -0.11 -3.40 11.04
N ASP A 113 0.89 -2.98 11.80
CA ASP A 113 0.80 -1.88 12.76
C ASP A 113 1.19 -0.55 12.10
N LYS A 114 0.28 0.43 12.18
CA LYS A 114 0.46 1.77 11.62
C LYS A 114 1.53 2.58 12.36
N GLU A 115 1.64 2.40 13.67
CA GLU A 115 2.62 3.14 14.48
C GLU A 115 4.05 2.75 14.10
N ILE A 116 4.29 1.46 13.83
CA ILE A 116 5.59 0.97 13.36
C ILE A 116 5.92 1.57 11.99
N ILE A 117 4.95 1.62 11.07
CA ILE A 117 5.13 2.26 9.76
C ILE A 117 5.49 3.73 9.91
N GLU A 118 4.76 4.48 10.74
CA GLU A 118 5.00 5.92 10.95
C GLU A 118 6.36 6.16 11.62
N ARG A 119 6.74 5.35 12.59
CA ARG A 119 8.06 5.41 13.24
C ARG A 119 9.17 5.17 12.22
N THR A 120 9.07 4.11 11.43
CA THR A 120 10.03 3.79 10.37
C THR A 120 10.16 4.92 9.36
N ALA A 121 9.03 5.47 8.90
CA ALA A 121 9.01 6.58 7.96
C ALA A 121 9.68 7.84 8.52
N ASN A 122 9.45 8.15 9.79
CA ASN A 122 10.08 9.29 10.46
C ASN A 122 11.59 9.10 10.60
N MET A 123 12.05 7.92 11.00
CA MET A 123 13.49 7.60 11.08
C MET A 123 14.19 7.77 9.72
N ILE A 124 13.57 7.30 8.63
CA ILE A 124 14.12 7.47 7.28
C ILE A 124 14.13 8.96 6.89
N LYS A 125 13.04 9.68 7.12
CA LYS A 125 12.94 11.12 6.81
C LYS A 125 13.95 11.95 7.59
N ASP A 126 14.23 11.61 8.84
CA ASP A 126 15.22 12.32 9.65
C ASP A 126 16.65 12.17 9.11
N ILE A 127 16.98 11.00 8.59
CA ILE A 127 18.30 10.76 7.94
C ILE A 127 18.45 11.62 6.67
N VAL A 128 17.39 11.71 5.86
CA VAL A 128 17.44 12.43 4.58
C VAL A 128 17.00 13.89 4.69
N ARG A 129 16.74 14.36 5.91
CA ARG A 129 16.31 15.73 6.15
C ARG A 129 17.38 16.72 5.73
N THR A 130 17.01 17.65 4.86
CA THR A 130 17.85 18.78 4.52
C THR A 130 17.54 19.93 5.46
N PRO A 131 18.56 20.58 6.08
CA PRO A 131 18.32 21.76 6.89
C PRO A 131 17.65 22.85 6.05
N GLU A 132 16.61 23.46 6.59
CA GLU A 132 15.88 24.56 5.97
C GLU A 132 16.33 25.88 6.58
N GLU A 133 16.55 26.88 5.76
CA GLU A 133 16.95 28.20 6.19
C GLU A 133 15.87 28.84 7.10
N GLY A 134 16.29 29.39 8.24
CA GLY A 134 15.39 29.98 9.22
C GLY A 134 14.78 29.01 10.26
N LYS A 135 15.03 27.69 10.16
CA LYS A 135 14.60 26.70 11.18
C LYS A 135 15.68 26.46 12.21
N ILE A 136 15.27 26.29 13.47
CA ILE A 136 16.15 25.93 14.59
C ILE A 136 16.18 24.41 14.72
N TYR A 137 17.38 23.83 14.77
CA TYR A 137 17.61 22.40 14.92
C TYR A 137 18.43 22.14 16.20
N ASN A 138 18.02 21.15 16.98
CA ASN A 138 18.81 20.60 18.07
C ASN A 138 19.68 19.47 17.56
N GLY A 139 20.98 19.56 17.71
CA GLY A 139 21.94 18.57 17.28
C GLY A 139 23.10 18.41 18.24
N LYS A 140 23.70 17.22 18.27
CA LYS A 140 24.95 16.98 18.98
C LYS A 140 26.10 17.44 18.10
N VAL A 141 26.94 18.32 18.64
CA VAL A 141 28.17 18.73 17.96
C VAL A 141 29.11 17.53 17.91
N VAL A 142 29.47 17.11 16.71
CA VAL A 142 30.50 16.12 16.43
C VAL A 142 31.64 16.84 15.70
N LYS A 143 32.88 16.37 15.94
CA LYS A 143 34.08 17.02 15.44
C LYS A 143 34.14 17.02 13.91
#